data_a41de73775252bcafd3d691269e18607
#
_entry.id   a41de73775252bcafd3d691269e18607
#
_cell.length_a   1.000
_cell.length_b   1.000
_cell.length_c   1.000
_cell.angle_alpha   90.00
_cell.angle_beta   90.00
_cell.angle_gamma   90.00
#
_symmetry.space_group_name_H-M   'P 1'
#
loop_
_entity.id
_entity.type
_entity.pdbx_description
1 polymer ?
#
loop_
_entity_poly.entity_id
_entity_poly.type
_entity_poly.pdbx_seq_one_letter_code
_entity_poly.pdbx_strand_id
1 'polypeptide(L)'
;MRAAILTQYSHDFELGQVDDPVITGANDVIVRVGAAGFCRTDIHLWLGQFEEVHRQAGIGLPFVCGHESAGWIAEIGPGVTHLKVGDAVLLHPLATCGYCPACRAGDDMHCSAQIFPGVAAPGGFAEYVKTNARAVVPIPEGMTPVEAAPLTDAGLTAYRAVKKALARAVPGTYTVVLGAGGLGHIGIQALRALSQTEIIVVDRNEAALERALSWGADQVVLARHDRSHVAEVRELTHGAGANVVLDFVGEGGAEVDAVELLGSNGMDVIVGYGGRLEADILTQVLTPEASFVGSTVGTYTELVELVALARRGAVKLSTQIFPLEGINDAMRTLEQGRMIGRGVLVPTQD
;
A
#
# COMPACT_ATOMS: atom_id res chain seq x y z
N MET A 1 -8.74 16.14 -20.31
CA MET A 1 -7.48 16.07 -19.54
C MET A 1 -6.53 15.07 -20.14
N ARG A 2 -5.21 15.29 -19.95
CA ARG A 2 -4.19 14.27 -20.33
C ARG A 2 -4.20 13.12 -19.34
N ALA A 3 -4.01 11.91 -19.85
CA ALA A 3 -3.95 10.69 -19.04
C ALA A 3 -3.05 9.63 -19.66
N ALA A 4 -2.56 8.72 -18.83
CA ALA A 4 -1.99 7.45 -19.26
C ALA A 4 -3.10 6.39 -19.26
N ILE A 5 -3.40 5.87 -20.43
CA ILE A 5 -4.59 5.06 -20.71
C ILE A 5 -4.17 3.62 -20.99
N LEU A 6 -4.67 2.69 -20.22
CA LEU A 6 -4.58 1.27 -20.51
C LEU A 6 -5.64 0.91 -21.54
N THR A 7 -5.23 0.72 -22.80
CA THR A 7 -6.14 0.39 -23.91
C THR A 7 -6.20 -1.10 -24.19
N GLN A 8 -5.15 -1.84 -23.80
CA GLN A 8 -5.04 -3.29 -23.94
C GLN A 8 -4.16 -3.86 -22.82
N TYR A 9 -4.56 -4.99 -22.23
CA TYR A 9 -3.75 -5.68 -21.23
C TYR A 9 -2.41 -6.13 -21.77
N SER A 10 -1.37 -6.07 -20.92
CA SER A 10 0.02 -6.43 -21.26
C SER A 10 0.65 -5.60 -22.37
N HIS A 11 0.08 -4.44 -22.71
CA HIS A 11 0.63 -3.47 -23.66
C HIS A 11 0.98 -2.17 -22.94
N ASP A 12 1.85 -1.38 -23.56
CA ASP A 12 2.23 -0.06 -23.05
C ASP A 12 1.00 0.84 -22.90
N PHE A 13 0.98 1.64 -21.83
CA PHE A 13 0.00 2.71 -21.68
C PHE A 13 0.12 3.71 -22.82
N GLU A 14 -1.00 4.14 -23.36
CA GLU A 14 -1.07 5.20 -24.34
C GLU A 14 -1.28 6.55 -23.66
N LEU A 15 -0.53 7.55 -24.08
CA LEU A 15 -0.77 8.92 -23.64
C LEU A 15 -1.85 9.54 -24.53
N GLY A 16 -2.91 10.04 -23.91
CA GLY A 16 -4.06 10.56 -24.66
C GLY A 16 -4.85 11.59 -23.89
N GLN A 17 -5.95 12.01 -24.54
CA GLN A 17 -6.97 12.88 -23.95
C GLN A 17 -8.16 12.04 -23.56
N VAL A 18 -8.65 12.23 -22.34
CA VAL A 18 -9.93 11.71 -21.85
C VAL A 18 -10.79 12.87 -21.36
N ASP A 19 -12.08 12.65 -21.22
CA ASP A 19 -12.99 13.66 -20.67
C ASP A 19 -12.56 14.04 -19.25
N ASP A 20 -12.70 15.33 -18.93
CA ASP A 20 -12.49 15.79 -17.56
C ASP A 20 -13.54 15.19 -16.63
N PRO A 21 -13.17 14.81 -15.39
CA PRO A 21 -14.15 14.39 -14.41
C PRO A 21 -15.12 15.56 -14.09
N VAL A 22 -16.38 15.23 -13.82
CA VAL A 22 -17.42 16.22 -13.49
C VAL A 22 -18.03 15.91 -12.12
N ILE A 23 -18.43 16.97 -11.39
CA ILE A 23 -19.22 16.84 -10.16
C ILE A 23 -20.61 16.33 -10.52
N THR A 24 -20.97 15.16 -10.00
CA THR A 24 -22.27 14.52 -10.20
C THR A 24 -23.05 14.34 -8.90
N GLY A 25 -22.33 14.28 -7.78
CA GLY A 25 -22.87 14.15 -6.43
C GLY A 25 -22.59 15.36 -5.55
N ALA A 26 -23.43 15.59 -4.55
CA ALA A 26 -23.28 16.72 -3.64
C ALA A 26 -21.94 16.71 -2.86
N ASN A 27 -21.39 15.53 -2.63
CA ASN A 27 -20.14 15.35 -1.86
C ASN A 27 -18.94 14.97 -2.73
N ASP A 28 -19.04 15.09 -4.05
CA ASP A 28 -17.91 14.83 -4.95
C ASP A 28 -16.83 15.89 -4.78
N VAL A 29 -15.59 15.47 -4.99
CA VAL A 29 -14.41 16.34 -5.04
C VAL A 29 -13.59 15.94 -6.26
N ILE A 30 -13.17 16.94 -7.04
CA ILE A 30 -12.20 16.79 -8.12
C ILE A 30 -10.87 17.35 -7.64
N VAL A 31 -9.82 16.54 -7.76
CA VAL A 31 -8.46 16.90 -7.36
C VAL A 31 -7.59 16.99 -8.61
N ARG A 32 -6.89 18.13 -8.77
CA ARG A 32 -5.77 18.24 -9.70
C ARG A 32 -4.62 17.44 -9.13
N VAL A 33 -4.22 16.40 -9.85
CA VAL A 33 -3.21 15.45 -9.38
C VAL A 33 -1.83 16.11 -9.43
N GLY A 34 -1.22 16.27 -8.28
CA GLY A 34 0.17 16.71 -8.15
C GLY A 34 1.12 15.51 -8.18
N ALA A 35 0.67 14.36 -7.68
CA ALA A 35 1.44 13.13 -7.66
C ALA A 35 0.52 11.90 -7.56
N ALA A 36 0.88 10.80 -8.22
CA ALA A 36 0.24 9.49 -8.10
C ALA A 36 1.30 8.40 -7.93
N GLY A 37 1.23 7.63 -6.84
CA GLY A 37 2.17 6.54 -6.57
C GLY A 37 1.90 5.32 -7.45
N PHE A 38 2.96 4.52 -7.67
CA PHE A 38 2.89 3.24 -8.35
C PHE A 38 2.84 2.10 -7.35
N CYS A 39 1.90 1.19 -7.51
CA CYS A 39 1.73 -0.01 -6.71
C CYS A 39 1.91 -1.28 -7.55
N ARG A 40 2.24 -2.40 -6.91
CA ARG A 40 2.23 -3.70 -7.60
C ARG A 40 0.84 -4.07 -8.15
N THR A 41 -0.21 -3.55 -7.54
CA THR A 41 -1.57 -3.67 -8.05
C THR A 41 -1.73 -3.08 -9.46
N ASP A 42 -0.99 -2.00 -9.78
CA ASP A 42 -1.01 -1.43 -11.15
C ASP A 42 -0.39 -2.40 -12.16
N ILE A 43 0.63 -3.19 -11.76
CA ILE A 43 1.17 -4.29 -12.59
C ILE A 43 0.12 -5.37 -12.80
N HIS A 44 -0.61 -5.75 -11.75
CA HIS A 44 -1.65 -6.77 -11.86
C HIS A 44 -2.83 -6.30 -12.73
N LEU A 45 -3.19 -5.01 -12.66
CA LEU A 45 -4.17 -4.38 -13.57
C LEU A 45 -3.66 -4.39 -15.01
N TRP A 46 -2.42 -3.95 -15.22
CA TRP A 46 -1.76 -3.94 -16.52
C TRP A 46 -1.71 -5.34 -17.17
N LEU A 47 -1.42 -6.39 -16.37
CA LEU A 47 -1.40 -7.78 -16.81
C LEU A 47 -2.79 -8.40 -16.99
N GLY A 48 -3.87 -7.68 -16.68
CA GLY A 48 -5.25 -8.17 -16.80
C GLY A 48 -5.70 -9.14 -15.71
N GLN A 49 -4.98 -9.24 -14.59
CA GLN A 49 -5.38 -10.16 -13.50
C GLN A 49 -6.70 -9.75 -12.83
N PHE A 50 -7.15 -8.50 -13.02
CA PHE A 50 -8.43 -7.96 -12.54
C PHE A 50 -9.52 -7.96 -13.62
N GLU A 51 -9.27 -8.50 -14.83
CA GLU A 51 -10.22 -8.45 -15.95
C GLU A 51 -11.60 -8.99 -15.59
N GLU A 52 -11.67 -10.13 -14.92
CA GLU A 52 -12.94 -10.72 -14.51
C GLU A 52 -13.68 -9.86 -13.48
N VAL A 53 -12.95 -9.31 -12.50
CA VAL A 53 -13.52 -8.40 -11.51
C VAL A 53 -14.04 -7.13 -12.18
N HIS A 54 -13.28 -6.55 -13.11
CA HIS A 54 -13.70 -5.39 -13.89
C HIS A 54 -14.94 -5.68 -14.72
N ARG A 55 -14.96 -6.81 -15.41
CA ARG A 55 -16.10 -7.23 -16.23
C ARG A 55 -17.39 -7.38 -15.40
N GLN A 56 -17.29 -7.98 -14.20
CA GLN A 56 -18.42 -8.11 -13.28
C GLN A 56 -18.92 -6.76 -12.75
N ALA A 57 -18.00 -5.80 -12.56
CA ALA A 57 -18.30 -4.44 -12.13
C ALA A 57 -18.76 -3.51 -13.29
N GLY A 58 -18.82 -4.01 -14.52
CA GLY A 58 -19.15 -3.20 -15.71
C GLY A 58 -18.05 -2.23 -16.11
N ILE A 59 -16.81 -2.48 -15.70
CA ILE A 59 -15.62 -1.71 -16.03
C ILE A 59 -14.94 -2.39 -17.22
N GLY A 60 -14.51 -1.61 -18.19
CA GLY A 60 -13.81 -2.10 -19.38
C GLY A 60 -12.62 -1.23 -19.74
N LEU A 61 -11.86 -1.70 -20.73
CA LEU A 61 -10.85 -0.87 -21.38
C LEU A 61 -11.54 0.04 -22.42
N PRO A 62 -11.05 1.28 -22.66
CA PRO A 62 -9.85 1.87 -22.05
C PRO A 62 -10.05 2.29 -20.58
N PHE A 63 -8.99 2.21 -19.78
CA PHE A 63 -9.01 2.50 -18.34
C PHE A 63 -7.84 3.36 -17.89
N VAL A 64 -8.04 4.25 -16.90
CA VAL A 64 -7.01 5.07 -16.27
C VAL A 64 -6.72 4.51 -14.87
N CYS A 65 -5.52 3.95 -14.67
CA CYS A 65 -5.05 3.41 -13.39
C CYS A 65 -4.56 4.51 -12.42
N GLY A 66 -3.94 4.10 -11.32
CA GLY A 66 -3.32 4.98 -10.33
C GLY A 66 -4.23 5.26 -9.14
N HIS A 67 -3.96 4.61 -8.02
CA HIS A 67 -4.81 4.65 -6.82
C HIS A 67 -4.13 5.30 -5.60
N GLU A 68 -2.91 5.80 -5.75
CA GLU A 68 -2.16 6.50 -4.71
C GLU A 68 -2.07 8.00 -5.04
N SER A 69 -3.13 8.76 -4.85
CA SER A 69 -3.22 10.13 -5.38
C SER A 69 -3.13 11.20 -4.30
N ALA A 70 -2.38 12.28 -4.61
CA ALA A 70 -2.32 13.52 -3.85
C ALA A 70 -2.23 14.73 -4.79
N GLY A 71 -2.71 15.89 -4.34
CA GLY A 71 -2.72 17.07 -5.19
C GLY A 71 -3.46 18.24 -4.54
N TRP A 72 -4.19 19.00 -5.35
CA TRP A 72 -4.93 20.16 -4.89
C TRP A 72 -6.39 20.08 -5.33
N ILE A 73 -7.30 20.48 -4.46
CA ILE A 73 -8.74 20.51 -4.80
C ILE A 73 -8.94 21.50 -5.96
N ALA A 74 -9.49 20.99 -7.06
CA ALA A 74 -9.85 21.78 -8.24
C ALA A 74 -11.33 22.18 -8.22
N GLU A 75 -12.23 21.28 -7.78
CA GLU A 75 -13.66 21.52 -7.73
C GLU A 75 -14.30 20.74 -6.57
N ILE A 76 -15.37 21.28 -5.99
CA ILE A 76 -16.13 20.64 -4.90
C ILE A 76 -17.62 20.67 -5.20
N GLY A 77 -18.31 19.61 -4.81
CA GLY A 77 -19.77 19.51 -4.88
C GLY A 77 -20.46 20.42 -3.85
N PRO A 78 -21.74 20.76 -4.07
CA PRO A 78 -22.47 21.74 -3.25
C PRO A 78 -22.69 21.31 -1.78
N GLY A 79 -22.50 20.06 -1.44
CA GLY A 79 -22.58 19.55 -0.06
C GLY A 79 -21.26 19.60 0.71
N VAL A 80 -20.15 19.94 0.05
CA VAL A 80 -18.81 19.99 0.67
C VAL A 80 -18.60 21.37 1.30
N THR A 81 -18.57 21.45 2.62
CA THR A 81 -18.49 22.72 3.37
C THR A 81 -17.19 22.91 4.15
N HIS A 82 -16.39 21.84 4.31
CA HIS A 82 -15.18 21.81 5.14
C HIS A 82 -13.87 21.82 4.32
N LEU A 83 -13.98 21.81 3.00
CA LEU A 83 -12.87 21.87 2.05
C LEU A 83 -13.07 23.06 1.10
N LYS A 84 -11.99 23.55 0.50
CA LYS A 84 -12.03 24.64 -0.50
C LYS A 84 -11.08 24.34 -1.66
N VAL A 85 -11.37 24.96 -2.79
CA VAL A 85 -10.49 24.93 -3.98
C VAL A 85 -9.11 25.47 -3.60
N GLY A 86 -8.08 24.75 -4.03
CA GLY A 86 -6.68 25.05 -3.74
C GLY A 86 -6.11 24.36 -2.48
N ASP A 87 -6.94 23.75 -1.65
CA ASP A 87 -6.42 22.97 -0.50
C ASP A 87 -5.54 21.83 -1.00
N ALA A 88 -4.35 21.67 -0.40
CA ALA A 88 -3.47 20.54 -0.66
C ALA A 88 -3.96 19.30 0.09
N VAL A 89 -4.16 18.19 -0.64
CA VAL A 89 -4.82 17.00 -0.12
C VAL A 89 -4.16 15.72 -0.61
N LEU A 90 -4.23 14.68 0.21
CA LEU A 90 -4.02 13.28 -0.17
C LEU A 90 -5.34 12.52 -0.07
N LEU A 91 -5.49 11.49 -0.88
CA LEU A 91 -6.77 10.80 -1.02
C LEU A 91 -6.70 9.41 -0.40
N HIS A 92 -7.55 9.16 0.60
CA HIS A 92 -7.81 7.79 0.99
C HIS A 92 -8.27 7.01 -0.26
N PRO A 93 -7.72 5.82 -0.54
CA PRO A 93 -7.94 5.17 -1.83
C PRO A 93 -9.40 4.71 -2.04
N LEU A 94 -10.18 4.62 -0.95
CA LEU A 94 -11.59 4.22 -1.04
C LEU A 94 -12.52 5.42 -0.81
N ALA A 95 -13.36 5.70 -1.80
CA ALA A 95 -14.51 6.58 -1.64
C ALA A 95 -15.66 5.75 -1.03
N THR A 96 -16.06 6.06 0.21
CA THR A 96 -17.02 5.27 1.00
C THR A 96 -18.32 6.01 1.25
N CYS A 97 -19.42 5.26 1.50
CA CYS A 97 -20.77 5.84 1.60
C CYS A 97 -21.03 6.65 2.89
N GLY A 98 -20.31 6.36 3.99
CA GLY A 98 -20.45 7.08 5.28
C GLY A 98 -21.61 6.65 6.17
N TYR A 99 -22.55 5.85 5.72
CA TYR A 99 -23.78 5.52 6.46
C TYR A 99 -24.00 4.02 6.70
N CYS A 100 -23.32 3.12 6.01
CA CYS A 100 -23.41 1.68 6.30
C CYS A 100 -22.79 1.34 7.66
N PRO A 101 -23.08 0.16 8.24
CA PRO A 101 -22.52 -0.23 9.53
C PRO A 101 -21.00 -0.15 9.62
N ALA A 102 -20.29 -0.60 8.57
CA ALA A 102 -18.85 -0.54 8.51
C ALA A 102 -18.32 0.92 8.57
N CYS A 103 -18.85 1.81 7.72
CA CYS A 103 -18.48 3.23 7.75
C CYS A 103 -18.79 3.89 9.11
N ARG A 104 -19.90 3.54 9.74
CA ARG A 104 -20.28 4.06 11.07
C ARG A 104 -19.37 3.56 12.19
N ALA A 105 -18.76 2.39 11.99
CA ALA A 105 -17.74 1.83 12.89
C ALA A 105 -16.32 2.36 12.60
N GLY A 106 -16.12 3.18 11.55
CA GLY A 106 -14.81 3.63 11.13
C GLY A 106 -14.00 2.56 10.36
N ASP A 107 -14.68 1.52 9.87
CA ASP A 107 -14.10 0.41 9.14
C ASP A 107 -14.38 0.57 7.63
N ASP A 108 -13.74 1.57 7.04
CA ASP A 108 -13.94 1.99 5.65
C ASP A 108 -13.70 0.85 4.66
N MET A 109 -12.79 -0.08 4.99
CA MET A 109 -12.42 -1.24 4.16
C MET A 109 -13.59 -2.18 3.86
N HIS A 110 -14.60 -2.22 4.71
CA HIS A 110 -15.76 -3.09 4.58
C HIS A 110 -17.04 -2.33 4.18
N CYS A 111 -16.88 -1.13 3.61
CA CYS A 111 -18.02 -0.39 3.06
C CYS A 111 -18.63 -1.16 1.89
N SER A 112 -19.93 -1.45 1.99
CA SER A 112 -20.66 -2.21 0.94
C SER A 112 -20.86 -1.44 -0.38
N ALA A 113 -20.58 -0.14 -0.39
CA ALA A 113 -20.71 0.75 -1.56
C ALA A 113 -19.41 1.56 -1.78
N GLN A 114 -18.27 0.94 -1.52
CA GLN A 114 -16.98 1.57 -1.78
C GLN A 114 -16.70 1.65 -3.28
N ILE A 115 -16.05 2.73 -3.68
CA ILE A 115 -15.45 2.89 -5.01
C ILE A 115 -13.94 3.06 -4.82
N PHE A 116 -13.13 2.39 -5.64
CA PHE A 116 -11.68 2.47 -5.58
C PHE A 116 -11.15 3.14 -6.85
N PRO A 117 -10.96 4.48 -6.86
CA PRO A 117 -10.37 5.19 -7.99
C PRO A 117 -8.99 4.61 -8.36
N GLY A 118 -8.76 4.39 -9.64
CA GLY A 118 -7.56 3.73 -10.15
C GLY A 118 -7.64 2.21 -10.22
N VAL A 119 -8.65 1.59 -9.58
CA VAL A 119 -8.91 0.14 -9.64
C VAL A 119 -10.33 -0.14 -10.14
N ALA A 120 -11.34 0.54 -9.60
CA ALA A 120 -12.76 0.34 -9.93
C ALA A 120 -13.45 1.60 -10.45
N ALA A 121 -12.71 2.66 -10.70
CA ALA A 121 -13.10 3.89 -11.37
C ALA A 121 -11.84 4.57 -11.90
N PRO A 122 -11.92 5.54 -12.83
CA PRO A 122 -10.75 6.26 -13.33
C PRO A 122 -9.90 6.84 -12.20
N GLY A 123 -8.57 6.67 -12.29
CA GLY A 123 -7.60 6.99 -11.25
C GLY A 123 -6.68 8.18 -11.56
N GLY A 124 -5.59 8.24 -10.81
CA GLY A 124 -4.66 9.38 -10.76
C GLY A 124 -3.52 9.35 -11.77
N PHE A 125 -3.44 8.38 -12.68
CA PHE A 125 -2.49 8.47 -13.80
C PHE A 125 -3.01 9.44 -14.87
N ALA A 126 -3.51 10.59 -14.42
CA ALA A 126 -4.12 11.67 -15.20
C ALA A 126 -3.95 13.01 -14.48
N GLU A 127 -4.29 14.11 -15.16
CA GLU A 127 -4.23 15.45 -14.58
C GLU A 127 -5.25 15.71 -13.47
N TYR A 128 -6.40 14.99 -13.50
CA TYR A 128 -7.45 15.12 -12.49
C TYR A 128 -8.00 13.75 -12.10
N VAL A 129 -8.41 13.64 -10.85
CA VAL A 129 -9.12 12.47 -10.31
C VAL A 129 -10.34 12.90 -9.52
N LYS A 130 -11.44 12.17 -9.66
CA LYS A 130 -12.64 12.37 -8.86
C LYS A 130 -12.70 11.38 -7.70
N THR A 131 -13.05 11.90 -6.54
CA THR A 131 -13.35 11.12 -5.34
C THR A 131 -14.52 11.75 -4.59
N ASN A 132 -14.69 11.39 -3.33
CA ASN A 132 -15.71 11.98 -2.45
C ASN A 132 -15.03 12.65 -1.24
N ALA A 133 -15.66 13.67 -0.69
CA ALA A 133 -15.10 14.48 0.38
C ALA A 133 -14.68 13.68 1.64
N ARG A 134 -15.28 12.50 1.86
CA ARG A 134 -14.90 11.60 2.96
C ARG A 134 -13.52 10.95 2.76
N ALA A 135 -13.06 10.84 1.53
CA ALA A 135 -11.76 10.28 1.19
C ALA A 135 -10.62 11.32 1.29
N VAL A 136 -10.94 12.58 1.51
CA VAL A 136 -9.96 13.67 1.46
C VAL A 136 -9.30 13.86 2.82
N VAL A 137 -7.97 13.80 2.85
CA VAL A 137 -7.14 14.12 4.03
C VAL A 137 -6.26 15.32 3.69
N PRO A 138 -6.27 16.40 4.50
CA PRO A 138 -5.38 17.54 4.27
C PRO A 138 -3.91 17.15 4.35
N ILE A 139 -3.10 17.63 3.41
CA ILE A 139 -1.65 17.51 3.49
C ILE A 139 -1.14 18.52 4.54
N PRO A 140 -0.32 18.08 5.52
CA PRO A 140 0.29 18.96 6.50
C PRO A 140 1.19 20.00 5.84
N GLU A 141 1.26 21.21 6.44
CA GLU A 141 2.19 22.23 6.01
C GLU A 141 3.63 21.71 5.96
N GLY A 142 4.34 22.01 4.89
CA GLY A 142 5.72 21.58 4.63
C GLY A 142 5.86 20.21 3.96
N MET A 143 4.76 19.48 3.73
CA MET A 143 4.77 18.22 2.97
C MET A 143 4.23 18.49 1.55
N THR A 144 4.86 17.90 0.56
CA THR A 144 4.46 18.01 -0.86
C THR A 144 3.53 16.86 -1.29
N PRO A 145 2.73 17.00 -2.36
CA PRO A 145 1.98 15.88 -2.93
C PRO A 145 2.85 14.66 -3.30
N VAL A 146 4.08 14.87 -3.74
CA VAL A 146 5.03 13.79 -4.08
C VAL A 146 5.38 12.95 -2.86
N GLU A 147 5.56 13.59 -1.71
CA GLU A 147 5.80 12.90 -0.44
C GLU A 147 4.53 12.24 0.13
N ALA A 148 3.37 12.84 -0.14
CA ALA A 148 2.09 12.41 0.41
C ALA A 148 1.45 11.24 -0.38
N ALA A 149 1.56 11.22 -1.70
CA ALA A 149 0.88 10.25 -2.55
C ALA A 149 1.15 8.77 -2.14
N PRO A 150 2.40 8.34 -1.91
CA PRO A 150 2.64 6.94 -1.51
C PRO A 150 2.14 6.58 -0.10
N LEU A 151 1.76 7.56 0.74
CA LEU A 151 1.14 7.29 2.03
C LEU A 151 -0.28 6.74 1.87
N THR A 152 -0.95 7.06 0.77
CA THR A 152 -2.40 6.83 0.61
C THR A 152 -2.77 5.36 0.46
N ASP A 153 -1.91 4.53 -0.17
CA ASP A 153 -2.14 3.09 -0.26
C ASP A 153 -0.95 2.28 0.29
N ALA A 154 0.24 2.38 -0.29
CA ALA A 154 1.37 1.59 0.20
C ALA A 154 1.69 1.88 1.66
N GLY A 155 1.70 3.16 2.04
CA GLY A 155 1.90 3.57 3.43
C GLY A 155 0.80 3.08 4.33
N LEU A 156 -0.44 3.33 3.96
CA LEU A 156 -1.63 2.93 4.72
C LEU A 156 -1.72 1.41 4.89
N THR A 157 -1.48 0.65 3.83
CA THR A 157 -1.50 -0.81 3.84
C THR A 157 -0.44 -1.38 4.79
N ALA A 158 0.79 -0.86 4.72
CA ALA A 158 1.85 -1.26 5.63
C ALA A 158 1.55 -0.86 7.09
N TYR A 159 1.03 0.35 7.30
CA TYR A 159 0.64 0.85 8.62
C TYR A 159 -0.46 0.01 9.27
N ARG A 160 -1.51 -0.33 8.51
CA ARG A 160 -2.59 -1.20 9.00
C ARG A 160 -2.08 -2.58 9.39
N ALA A 161 -1.19 -3.18 8.62
CA ALA A 161 -0.58 -4.46 8.96
C ALA A 161 0.17 -4.38 10.31
N VAL A 162 0.96 -3.32 10.51
CA VAL A 162 1.62 -3.04 11.79
C VAL A 162 0.61 -2.87 12.92
N LYS A 163 -0.46 -2.08 12.72
CA LYS A 163 -1.50 -1.87 13.74
C LYS A 163 -2.15 -3.19 14.18
N LYS A 164 -2.41 -4.12 13.26
CA LYS A 164 -2.94 -5.46 13.59
C LYS A 164 -1.96 -6.28 14.44
N ALA A 165 -0.67 -6.08 14.25
CA ALA A 165 0.40 -6.81 14.92
C ALA A 165 0.71 -6.31 16.34
N LEU A 166 0.38 -5.04 16.68
CA LEU A 166 0.85 -4.36 17.89
C LEU A 166 0.58 -5.12 19.19
N ALA A 167 -0.51 -5.87 19.28
CA ALA A 167 -0.84 -6.64 20.48
C ALA A 167 0.19 -7.76 20.78
N ARG A 168 0.96 -8.18 19.79
CA ARG A 168 2.01 -9.21 19.90
C ARG A 168 3.41 -8.66 19.68
N ALA A 169 3.56 -7.48 19.06
CA ALA A 169 4.83 -6.82 18.82
C ALA A 169 5.22 -5.96 20.03
N VAL A 170 5.54 -6.59 21.16
CA VAL A 170 5.85 -5.95 22.44
C VAL A 170 7.32 -6.14 22.82
N PRO A 171 7.88 -5.44 23.82
CA PRO A 171 9.26 -5.66 24.28
C PRO A 171 9.55 -7.13 24.58
N GLY A 172 10.70 -7.62 24.09
CA GLY A 172 11.14 -9.03 24.27
C GLY A 172 10.49 -10.03 23.30
N THR A 173 9.85 -9.54 22.26
CA THR A 173 9.29 -10.38 21.15
C THR A 173 10.05 -10.13 19.86
N TYR A 174 9.89 -11.05 18.90
CA TYR A 174 10.48 -10.96 17.56
C TYR A 174 9.40 -10.72 16.51
N THR A 175 9.59 -9.69 15.68
CA THR A 175 8.78 -9.48 14.48
C THR A 175 9.64 -9.68 13.24
N VAL A 176 9.27 -10.63 12.41
CA VAL A 176 9.90 -10.85 11.10
C VAL A 176 9.12 -10.08 10.04
N VAL A 177 9.83 -9.30 9.22
CA VAL A 177 9.27 -8.59 8.08
C VAL A 177 9.78 -9.27 6.81
N LEU A 178 8.88 -9.87 6.05
CA LEU A 178 9.18 -10.45 4.74
C LEU A 178 8.99 -9.39 3.66
N GLY A 179 10.10 -9.03 3.00
CA GLY A 179 10.15 -7.99 1.98
C GLY A 179 10.43 -6.58 2.52
N ALA A 180 11.54 -5.99 2.06
CA ALA A 180 11.96 -4.61 2.34
C ALA A 180 11.72 -3.66 1.15
N GLY A 181 10.76 -4.00 0.28
CA GLY A 181 10.39 -3.21 -0.90
C GLY A 181 9.48 -2.03 -0.59
N GLY A 182 8.57 -1.73 -1.54
CA GLY A 182 7.68 -0.56 -1.50
C GLY A 182 6.78 -0.43 -0.28
N LEU A 183 6.32 -1.55 0.31
CA LEU A 183 5.54 -1.57 1.56
C LEU A 183 6.46 -1.76 2.77
N GLY A 184 7.40 -2.71 2.67
CA GLY A 184 8.23 -3.10 3.81
C GLY A 184 9.05 -1.95 4.38
N HIS A 185 9.60 -1.05 3.53
CA HIS A 185 10.37 0.09 4.04
C HIS A 185 9.52 1.05 4.90
N ILE A 186 8.21 1.15 4.63
CA ILE A 186 7.27 1.95 5.44
C ILE A 186 6.88 1.16 6.69
N GLY A 187 6.58 -0.14 6.53
CA GLY A 187 6.20 -1.03 7.61
C GLY A 187 7.27 -1.14 8.71
N ILE A 188 8.54 -1.27 8.33
CA ILE A 188 9.67 -1.29 9.27
C ILE A 188 9.72 -0.01 10.11
N GLN A 189 9.61 1.16 9.49
CA GLN A 189 9.63 2.45 10.17
C GLN A 189 8.40 2.64 11.07
N ALA A 190 7.21 2.27 10.58
CA ALA A 190 5.97 2.33 11.36
C ALA A 190 6.04 1.38 12.57
N LEU A 191 6.56 0.17 12.39
CA LEU A 191 6.75 -0.80 13.46
C LEU A 191 7.72 -0.27 14.52
N ARG A 192 8.86 0.30 14.09
CA ARG A 192 9.83 0.93 15.00
C ARG A 192 9.24 2.12 15.75
N ALA A 193 8.38 2.91 15.11
CA ALA A 193 7.73 4.07 15.74
C ALA A 193 6.66 3.69 16.78
N LEU A 194 6.02 2.51 16.62
CA LEU A 194 4.86 2.10 17.41
C LEU A 194 5.14 0.97 18.39
N SER A 195 6.28 0.27 18.28
CA SER A 195 6.59 -0.89 19.11
C SER A 195 8.03 -0.95 19.54
N GLN A 196 8.34 -1.85 20.48
CA GLN A 196 9.69 -2.14 21.00
C GLN A 196 10.06 -3.62 20.74
N THR A 197 9.45 -4.28 19.77
CA THR A 197 9.82 -5.63 19.33
C THR A 197 11.20 -5.60 18.65
N GLU A 198 11.91 -6.70 18.66
CA GLU A 198 13.09 -6.89 17.81
C GLU A 198 12.65 -7.17 16.37
N ILE A 199 13.17 -6.39 15.42
CA ILE A 199 12.77 -6.43 14.02
C ILE A 199 13.82 -7.16 13.19
N ILE A 200 13.45 -8.31 12.63
CA ILE A 200 14.27 -9.09 11.70
C ILE A 200 13.67 -8.91 10.31
N VAL A 201 14.46 -8.44 9.35
CA VAL A 201 13.99 -8.21 7.97
C VAL A 201 14.60 -9.26 7.04
N VAL A 202 13.76 -9.89 6.23
CA VAL A 202 14.15 -10.89 5.23
C VAL A 202 13.84 -10.36 3.84
N ASP A 203 14.83 -10.31 2.95
CA ASP A 203 14.66 -9.89 1.55
C ASP A 203 15.67 -10.60 0.66
N ARG A 204 15.38 -10.71 -0.64
CA ARG A 204 16.30 -11.25 -1.66
C ARG A 204 17.33 -10.24 -2.15
N ASN A 205 17.13 -8.96 -1.86
CA ASN A 205 17.95 -7.85 -2.33
C ASN A 205 18.83 -7.30 -1.21
N GLU A 206 20.14 -7.56 -1.29
CA GLU A 206 21.11 -7.09 -0.30
C GLU A 206 21.08 -5.57 -0.09
N ALA A 207 20.91 -4.79 -1.18
CA ALA A 207 20.83 -3.34 -1.06
C ALA A 207 19.53 -2.88 -0.36
N ALA A 208 18.45 -3.65 -0.40
CA ALA A 208 17.24 -3.39 0.38
C ALA A 208 17.48 -3.70 1.86
N LEU A 209 18.21 -4.78 2.16
CA LEU A 209 18.59 -5.16 3.53
C LEU A 209 19.50 -4.13 4.20
N GLU A 210 20.50 -3.61 3.48
CA GLU A 210 21.36 -2.54 4.00
C GLU A 210 20.54 -1.30 4.39
N ARG A 211 19.56 -0.92 3.57
CA ARG A 211 18.65 0.18 3.89
C ARG A 211 17.71 -0.14 5.05
N ALA A 212 17.27 -1.39 5.19
CA ALA A 212 16.38 -1.81 6.27
C ALA A 212 16.96 -1.52 7.66
N LEU A 213 18.27 -1.68 7.83
CA LEU A 213 18.97 -1.29 9.07
C LEU A 213 18.81 0.20 9.35
N SER A 214 18.91 1.05 8.33
CA SER A 214 18.73 2.51 8.48
C SER A 214 17.28 2.90 8.78
N TRP A 215 16.31 2.06 8.45
CA TRP A 215 14.89 2.25 8.74
C TRP A 215 14.45 1.69 10.09
N GLY A 216 15.38 1.05 10.83
CA GLY A 216 15.14 0.60 12.19
C GLY A 216 15.00 -0.92 12.35
N ALA A 217 15.43 -1.72 11.38
CA ALA A 217 15.64 -3.15 11.58
C ALA A 217 16.79 -3.39 12.56
N ASP A 218 16.65 -4.38 13.44
CA ASP A 218 17.71 -4.81 14.35
C ASP A 218 18.62 -5.84 13.67
N GLN A 219 18.05 -6.70 12.83
CA GLN A 219 18.73 -7.76 12.11
C GLN A 219 18.21 -7.83 10.67
N VAL A 220 19.06 -8.30 9.75
CA VAL A 220 18.68 -8.53 8.36
C VAL A 220 19.20 -9.90 7.92
N VAL A 221 18.40 -10.59 7.11
CA VAL A 221 18.70 -11.94 6.62
C VAL A 221 18.43 -12.00 5.12
N LEU A 222 19.41 -12.49 4.36
CA LEU A 222 19.25 -12.66 2.91
C LEU A 222 18.43 -13.91 2.58
N ALA A 223 17.28 -13.71 1.96
CA ALA A 223 16.45 -14.81 1.47
C ALA A 223 17.17 -15.59 0.35
N ARG A 224 17.27 -16.91 0.48
CA ARG A 224 17.96 -17.82 -0.43
C ARG A 224 17.02 -18.87 -1.01
N HIS A 225 17.32 -19.35 -2.20
CA HIS A 225 16.50 -20.38 -2.88
C HIS A 225 16.45 -21.71 -2.13
N ASP A 226 17.52 -22.05 -1.39
CA ASP A 226 17.59 -23.27 -0.57
C ASP A 226 16.86 -23.14 0.77
N ARG A 227 16.25 -21.97 1.02
CA ARG A 227 15.52 -21.60 2.25
C ARG A 227 16.35 -21.68 3.53
N SER A 228 17.69 -21.68 3.42
CA SER A 228 18.59 -21.67 4.60
C SER A 228 18.38 -20.46 5.51
N HIS A 229 17.81 -19.36 4.99
CA HIS A 229 17.43 -18.17 5.76
C HIS A 229 16.37 -18.46 6.84
N VAL A 230 15.52 -19.49 6.68
CA VAL A 230 14.55 -19.87 7.71
C VAL A 230 15.26 -20.39 8.97
N ALA A 231 16.28 -21.22 8.78
CA ALA A 231 17.13 -21.69 9.90
C ALA A 231 17.89 -20.53 10.55
N GLU A 232 18.42 -19.60 9.76
CA GLU A 232 19.12 -18.40 10.25
C GLU A 232 18.18 -17.52 11.12
N VAL A 233 16.95 -17.26 10.68
CA VAL A 233 15.96 -16.53 11.49
C VAL A 233 15.59 -17.32 12.76
N ARG A 234 15.48 -18.65 12.67
CA ARG A 234 15.24 -19.48 13.86
C ARG A 234 16.38 -19.38 14.88
N GLU A 235 17.62 -19.30 14.43
CA GLU A 235 18.77 -19.10 15.30
C GLU A 235 18.73 -17.72 15.97
N LEU A 236 18.44 -16.64 15.19
CA LEU A 236 18.30 -15.27 15.71
C LEU A 236 17.17 -15.14 16.76
N THR A 237 16.13 -15.97 16.66
CA THR A 237 15.02 -16.03 17.63
C THR A 237 15.27 -17.08 18.73
N HIS A 238 16.50 -17.59 18.88
CA HIS A 238 16.89 -18.62 19.87
C HIS A 238 16.01 -19.88 19.80
N GLY A 239 15.52 -20.22 18.61
CA GLY A 239 14.63 -21.36 18.36
C GLY A 239 13.16 -21.12 18.68
N ALA A 240 12.79 -19.98 19.29
CA ALA A 240 11.39 -19.67 19.65
C ALA A 240 10.51 -19.36 18.44
N GLY A 241 11.11 -18.82 17.37
CA GLY A 241 10.37 -18.30 16.21
C GLY A 241 9.77 -16.91 16.44
N ALA A 242 9.13 -16.39 15.41
CA ALA A 242 8.55 -15.05 15.41
C ALA A 242 7.22 -14.98 16.16
N ASN A 243 7.02 -13.95 16.97
CA ASN A 243 5.72 -13.63 17.55
C ASN A 243 4.79 -12.97 16.51
N VAL A 244 5.39 -12.28 15.55
CA VAL A 244 4.71 -11.68 14.40
C VAL A 244 5.53 -11.91 13.13
N VAL A 245 4.86 -12.27 12.05
CA VAL A 245 5.36 -12.15 10.69
C VAL A 245 4.53 -11.09 9.98
N LEU A 246 5.16 -10.09 9.38
CA LEU A 246 4.53 -9.14 8.47
C LEU A 246 4.91 -9.56 7.05
N ASP A 247 4.00 -10.23 6.35
CA ASP A 247 4.27 -10.72 4.99
C ASP A 247 3.82 -9.69 3.94
N PHE A 248 4.77 -8.87 3.46
CA PHE A 248 4.56 -7.92 2.37
C PHE A 248 4.84 -8.52 0.98
N VAL A 249 5.15 -9.81 0.89
CA VAL A 249 5.49 -10.52 -0.35
C VAL A 249 4.36 -11.44 -0.81
N GLY A 250 3.93 -12.41 0.00
CA GLY A 250 2.81 -13.31 -0.23
C GLY A 250 2.93 -14.20 -1.48
N GLU A 251 4.14 -14.38 -2.02
CA GLU A 251 4.40 -15.18 -3.21
C GLU A 251 5.85 -15.70 -3.25
N GLY A 252 6.11 -16.67 -4.14
CA GLY A 252 7.48 -17.12 -4.44
C GLY A 252 8.18 -17.80 -3.28
N GLY A 253 7.43 -18.42 -2.37
CA GLY A 253 7.91 -19.15 -1.21
C GLY A 253 7.88 -18.36 0.11
N ALA A 254 7.68 -17.02 0.06
CA ALA A 254 7.59 -16.22 1.28
C ALA A 254 6.39 -16.62 2.16
N GLU A 255 5.28 -16.99 1.54
CA GLU A 255 4.07 -17.50 2.20
C GLU A 255 4.31 -18.81 2.95
N VAL A 256 5.23 -19.66 2.45
CA VAL A 256 5.66 -20.89 3.13
C VAL A 256 6.63 -20.56 4.26
N ASP A 257 7.57 -19.63 4.01
CA ASP A 257 8.50 -19.16 5.02
C ASP A 257 7.76 -18.51 6.19
N ALA A 258 6.71 -17.72 5.93
CA ALA A 258 5.90 -17.09 6.96
C ALA A 258 5.34 -18.10 7.96
N VAL A 259 4.78 -19.21 7.47
CA VAL A 259 4.25 -20.30 8.33
C VAL A 259 5.34 -20.93 9.17
N GLU A 260 6.50 -21.23 8.56
CA GLU A 260 7.61 -21.91 9.25
C GLU A 260 8.35 -21.02 10.24
N LEU A 261 8.30 -19.70 10.04
CA LEU A 261 8.94 -18.72 10.93
C LEU A 261 8.15 -18.47 12.20
N LEU A 262 6.84 -18.75 12.22
CA LEU A 262 6.02 -18.49 13.41
C LEU A 262 6.48 -19.32 14.61
N GLY A 263 6.51 -18.66 15.75
CA GLY A 263 6.61 -19.28 17.07
C GLY A 263 5.26 -19.63 17.67
N SER A 264 5.25 -20.14 18.89
CA SER A 264 4.02 -20.41 19.64
C SER A 264 3.24 -19.11 19.86
N ASN A 265 1.93 -19.16 19.67
CA ASN A 265 1.01 -18.02 19.68
C ASN A 265 1.43 -16.92 18.69
N GLY A 266 2.13 -17.29 17.60
CA GLY A 266 2.56 -16.36 16.57
C GLY A 266 1.40 -15.87 15.68
N MET A 267 1.57 -14.73 15.05
CA MET A 267 0.62 -14.16 14.09
C MET A 267 1.32 -13.84 12.77
N ASP A 268 0.80 -14.38 11.69
CA ASP A 268 1.14 -13.95 10.35
C ASP A 268 0.11 -12.93 9.87
N VAL A 269 0.57 -11.72 9.52
CA VAL A 269 -0.24 -10.67 8.91
C VAL A 269 0.06 -10.64 7.42
N ILE A 270 -0.84 -11.23 6.64
CA ILE A 270 -0.70 -11.43 5.21
C ILE A 270 -1.17 -10.18 4.46
N VAL A 271 -0.26 -9.55 3.74
CA VAL A 271 -0.48 -8.34 2.94
C VAL A 271 -0.19 -8.59 1.47
N GLY A 272 0.95 -9.19 1.17
CA GLY A 272 1.32 -9.62 -0.17
C GLY A 272 0.39 -10.70 -0.69
N TYR A 273 0.26 -10.83 -2.00
CA TYR A 273 -0.62 -11.82 -2.62
C TYR A 273 -0.02 -12.32 -3.96
N GLY A 274 -0.45 -13.50 -4.37
CA GLY A 274 0.04 -14.19 -5.57
C GLY A 274 0.30 -15.66 -5.31
N GLY A 275 0.69 -16.02 -4.07
CA GLY A 275 0.89 -17.39 -3.59
C GLY A 275 -0.37 -18.04 -3.01
N ARG A 276 -0.16 -19.12 -2.26
CA ARG A 276 -1.21 -19.90 -1.59
C ARG A 276 -0.77 -20.20 -0.17
N LEU A 277 -1.61 -19.87 0.80
CA LEU A 277 -1.39 -20.27 2.19
C LEU A 277 -1.71 -21.76 2.34
N GLU A 278 -0.71 -22.55 2.74
CA GLU A 278 -0.85 -23.97 3.08
C GLU A 278 -0.23 -24.20 4.47
N ALA A 279 -1.00 -24.79 5.38
CA ALA A 279 -0.55 -25.10 6.71
C ALA A 279 -1.17 -26.40 7.23
N ASP A 280 -0.36 -27.22 7.91
CA ASP A 280 -0.87 -28.38 8.64
C ASP A 280 -1.64 -27.95 9.89
N ILE A 281 -2.91 -28.38 9.96
CA ILE A 281 -3.81 -27.89 11.02
C ILE A 281 -3.32 -28.25 12.41
N LEU A 282 -2.77 -29.48 12.61
CA LEU A 282 -2.37 -29.93 13.93
C LEU A 282 -1.05 -29.27 14.38
N THR A 283 -0.04 -29.30 13.50
CA THR A 283 1.34 -28.96 13.88
C THR A 283 1.69 -27.49 13.65
N GLN A 284 1.03 -26.82 12.71
CA GLN A 284 1.33 -25.43 12.35
C GLN A 284 0.24 -24.43 12.75
N VAL A 285 -0.98 -24.90 13.06
CA VAL A 285 -2.08 -24.00 13.47
C VAL A 285 -2.51 -24.26 14.91
N LEU A 286 -3.00 -25.50 15.21
CA LEU A 286 -3.64 -25.82 16.47
C LEU A 286 -2.63 -25.89 17.63
N THR A 287 -1.56 -26.69 17.47
CA THR A 287 -0.58 -26.90 18.54
C THR A 287 0.16 -25.60 18.93
N PRO A 288 0.64 -24.79 17.99
CA PRO A 288 1.26 -23.51 18.34
C PRO A 288 0.24 -22.38 18.59
N GLU A 289 -1.06 -22.62 18.42
CA GLU A 289 -2.11 -21.57 18.47
C GLU A 289 -1.81 -20.40 17.52
N ALA A 290 -1.34 -20.71 16.30
CA ALA A 290 -0.98 -19.70 15.31
C ALA A 290 -2.22 -18.99 14.75
N SER A 291 -2.04 -17.71 14.39
CA SER A 291 -3.07 -16.89 13.77
C SER A 291 -2.63 -16.43 12.39
N PHE A 292 -3.52 -16.54 11.39
CA PHE A 292 -3.32 -16.00 10.05
C PHE A 292 -4.35 -14.91 9.78
N VAL A 293 -3.89 -13.69 9.51
CA VAL A 293 -4.74 -12.50 9.45
C VAL A 293 -4.48 -11.73 8.16
N GLY A 294 -5.46 -11.71 7.26
CA GLY A 294 -5.39 -10.87 6.06
C GLY A 294 -5.41 -9.37 6.42
N SER A 295 -4.64 -8.57 5.67
CA SER A 295 -4.63 -7.12 5.78
C SER A 295 -4.57 -6.48 4.41
N THR A 296 -5.47 -5.54 4.13
CA THR A 296 -5.52 -4.82 2.85
C THR A 296 -5.86 -3.36 3.11
N VAL A 297 -5.21 -2.44 2.39
CA VAL A 297 -5.39 -0.99 2.51
C VAL A 297 -5.40 -0.54 4.00
N GLY A 298 -6.39 0.23 4.42
CA GLY A 298 -6.60 0.67 5.80
C GLY A 298 -7.75 1.64 5.92
N THR A 299 -8.05 2.08 7.14
CA THR A 299 -9.11 3.03 7.41
C THR A 299 -8.64 4.48 7.21
N TYR A 300 -9.60 5.40 7.05
CA TYR A 300 -9.31 6.83 7.03
C TYR A 300 -8.53 7.28 8.28
N THR A 301 -8.90 6.79 9.45
CA THR A 301 -8.23 7.14 10.71
C THR A 301 -6.78 6.66 10.73
N GLU A 302 -6.51 5.45 10.23
CA GLU A 302 -5.14 4.93 10.11
C GLU A 302 -4.29 5.75 9.14
N LEU A 303 -4.89 6.28 8.05
CA LEU A 303 -4.19 7.20 7.16
C LEU A 303 -3.83 8.51 7.86
N VAL A 304 -4.74 9.09 8.62
CA VAL A 304 -4.47 10.32 9.41
C VAL A 304 -3.35 10.08 10.44
N GLU A 305 -3.36 8.94 11.12
CA GLU A 305 -2.29 8.56 12.06
C GLU A 305 -0.93 8.42 11.36
N LEU A 306 -0.90 7.77 10.20
CA LEU A 306 0.32 7.61 9.40
C LEU A 306 0.87 8.96 8.93
N VAL A 307 0.00 9.84 8.43
CA VAL A 307 0.38 11.21 8.03
C VAL A 307 0.99 11.98 9.20
N ALA A 308 0.47 11.79 10.41
CA ALA A 308 1.04 12.40 11.61
C ALA A 308 2.45 11.86 11.93
N LEU A 309 2.71 10.55 11.72
CA LEU A 309 4.05 9.96 11.86
C LEU A 309 5.01 10.49 10.78
N ALA A 310 4.56 10.56 9.52
CA ALA A 310 5.35 11.10 8.42
C ALA A 310 5.74 12.55 8.65
N ARG A 311 4.79 13.40 9.07
CA ARG A 311 5.04 14.82 9.44
C ARG A 311 6.10 14.96 10.52
N ARG A 312 6.14 14.03 11.47
CA ARG A 312 7.14 14.04 12.59
C ARG A 312 8.48 13.45 12.18
N GLY A 313 8.62 12.97 10.94
CA GLY A 313 9.82 12.33 10.42
C GLY A 313 10.06 10.91 10.96
N ALA A 314 9.06 10.30 11.63
CA ALA A 314 9.13 8.92 12.10
C ALA A 314 8.95 7.91 10.96
N VAL A 315 8.28 8.30 9.88
CA VAL A 315 8.19 7.55 8.62
C VAL A 315 8.65 8.48 7.50
N LYS A 316 9.68 8.07 6.78
CA LYS A 316 10.24 8.80 5.63
C LYS A 316 10.17 7.91 4.41
N LEU A 317 9.67 8.48 3.32
CA LEU A 317 9.53 7.77 2.05
C LEU A 317 10.73 8.05 1.15
N SER A 318 11.25 7.01 0.53
CA SER A 318 12.15 7.15 -0.61
C SER A 318 11.30 7.12 -1.88
N THR A 319 11.35 8.18 -2.69
CA THR A 319 10.54 8.29 -3.92
C THR A 319 11.42 8.42 -5.15
N GLN A 320 10.99 7.78 -6.24
CA GLN A 320 11.55 7.95 -7.58
C GLN A 320 10.48 8.58 -8.47
N ILE A 321 10.77 9.77 -9.00
CA ILE A 321 9.79 10.59 -9.72
C ILE A 321 9.86 10.29 -11.23
N PHE A 322 8.68 10.18 -11.85
CA PHE A 322 8.50 10.01 -13.28
C PHE A 322 7.50 11.04 -13.81
N PRO A 323 7.74 11.67 -14.96
CA PRO A 323 6.72 12.46 -15.63
C PRO A 323 5.61 11.55 -16.20
N LEU A 324 4.47 12.10 -16.59
CA LEU A 324 3.39 11.33 -17.20
C LEU A 324 3.87 10.53 -18.42
N GLU A 325 4.74 11.12 -19.23
CA GLU A 325 5.35 10.51 -20.39
C GLU A 325 6.24 9.29 -20.05
N GLY A 326 6.72 9.21 -18.82
CA GLY A 326 7.58 8.13 -18.32
C GLY A 326 6.81 6.94 -17.75
N ILE A 327 5.48 6.88 -17.88
CA ILE A 327 4.62 5.83 -17.29
C ILE A 327 5.12 4.41 -17.61
N ASN A 328 5.45 4.13 -18.86
CA ASN A 328 5.86 2.81 -19.29
C ASN A 328 7.24 2.41 -18.75
N ASP A 329 8.16 3.35 -18.62
CA ASP A 329 9.47 3.12 -17.99
C ASP A 329 9.32 2.88 -16.48
N ALA A 330 8.42 3.60 -15.81
CA ALA A 330 8.09 3.39 -14.41
C ALA A 330 7.49 2.00 -14.19
N MET A 331 6.52 1.58 -15.02
CA MET A 331 5.90 0.26 -14.95
C MET A 331 6.93 -0.87 -15.14
N ARG A 332 7.78 -0.77 -16.14
CA ARG A 332 8.88 -1.74 -16.38
C ARG A 332 9.89 -1.77 -15.23
N THR A 333 10.20 -0.61 -14.64
CA THR A 333 11.12 -0.51 -13.49
C THR A 333 10.54 -1.20 -12.28
N LEU A 334 9.23 -1.02 -12.03
CA LEU A 334 8.50 -1.67 -10.93
C LEU A 334 8.39 -3.18 -11.14
N GLU A 335 7.97 -3.63 -12.33
CA GLU A 335 7.82 -5.04 -12.69
C GLU A 335 9.13 -5.82 -12.48
N GLN A 336 10.26 -5.22 -12.90
CA GLN A 336 11.60 -5.81 -12.79
C GLN A 336 12.19 -5.73 -11.38
N GLY A 337 11.45 -5.21 -10.39
CA GLY A 337 11.92 -5.07 -9.01
C GLY A 337 13.09 -4.08 -8.85
N ARG A 338 13.30 -3.17 -9.80
CA ARG A 338 14.37 -2.16 -9.78
C ARG A 338 13.94 -0.82 -9.19
N MET A 339 12.66 -0.69 -8.82
CA MET A 339 12.14 0.51 -8.19
C MET A 339 12.74 0.67 -6.79
N ILE A 340 13.36 1.81 -6.52
CA ILE A 340 13.91 2.13 -5.19
C ILE A 340 12.83 2.89 -4.39
N GLY A 341 12.39 2.30 -3.28
CA GLY A 341 11.30 2.86 -2.49
C GLY A 341 9.97 2.85 -3.23
N ARG A 342 9.39 4.03 -3.49
CA ARG A 342 8.12 4.18 -4.23
C ARG A 342 8.32 4.99 -5.51
N GLY A 343 7.82 4.47 -6.62
CA GLY A 343 7.67 5.26 -7.83
C GLY A 343 6.49 6.23 -7.70
N VAL A 344 6.67 7.44 -8.20
CA VAL A 344 5.64 8.48 -8.18
C VAL A 344 5.55 9.14 -9.55
N LEU A 345 4.36 9.12 -10.15
CA LEU A 345 4.03 9.83 -11.36
C LEU A 345 3.65 11.27 -11.04
N VAL A 346 4.19 12.23 -11.77
CA VAL A 346 3.82 13.64 -11.70
C VAL A 346 3.17 14.03 -13.03
N PRO A 347 1.81 14.09 -13.10
CA PRO A 347 1.10 14.30 -14.36
C PRO A 347 1.23 15.72 -14.93
N THR A 348 1.37 16.71 -14.05
CA THR A 348 1.50 18.11 -14.42
C THR A 348 2.89 18.62 -14.07
N GLN A 349 3.61 19.15 -15.06
CA GLN A 349 4.76 20.02 -14.80
C GLN A 349 4.21 21.45 -14.68
N ASP A 350 4.44 22.13 -13.55
CA ASP A 350 4.16 23.55 -13.38
C ASP A 350 5.11 24.38 -14.25
#